data_be5d1a1636fe98a9c1b1f77474b8d2be
#
_entry.id   be5d1a1636fe98a9c1b1f77474b8d2be
#
_cell.length_a   1.000
_cell.length_b   1.000
_cell.length_c   1.000
_cell.angle_alpha   90.00
_cell.angle_beta   90.00
_cell.angle_gamma   90.00
#
_symmetry.space_group_name_H-M   'P 1'
#
loop_
_entity.id
_entity.type
_entity.pdbx_description
1 polymer ?
#
loop_
_entity_poly.entity_id
_entity_poly.type
_entity_poly.pdbx_seq_one_letter_code
_entity_poly.pdbx_strand_id
1 'polypeptide(L)' 'MPRIIRNAIRCRKCGDIIESETVHDLKFCSCGSCAVDGGHDYLRRCGNLGDWEELSEVEKVEDNGALT' A
#
# COMPACT_ATOMS: atom_id res chain seq x y z
N MET A 1 -9.54 2.45 -15.39
CA MET A 1 -9.01 2.95 -14.12
C MET A 1 -8.10 1.92 -13.49
N PRO A 2 -6.94 2.33 -13.02
CA PRO A 2 -6.08 1.36 -12.32
C PRO A 2 -6.78 0.89 -11.05
N ARG A 3 -6.53 -0.34 -10.71
CA ARG A 3 -7.15 -0.95 -9.54
C ARG A 3 -6.03 -1.43 -8.62
N ILE A 4 -6.20 -1.17 -7.32
CA ILE A 4 -5.23 -1.60 -6.34
C ILE A 4 -5.43 -3.10 -6.09
N ILE A 5 -4.42 -3.89 -6.42
CA ILE A 5 -4.46 -5.33 -6.20
C ILE A 5 -4.02 -5.64 -4.79
N ARG A 6 -3.00 -4.92 -4.32
CA ARG A 6 -2.47 -5.14 -2.99
C ARG A 6 -2.03 -3.81 -2.42
N ASN A 7 -2.44 -3.52 -1.18
CA ASN A 7 -2.10 -2.29 -0.46
C ASN A 7 -1.25 -2.68 0.74
N ALA A 8 0.07 -2.66 0.58
CA ALA A 8 0.97 -3.19 1.58
C ALA A 8 2.26 -2.41 1.64
N ILE A 9 2.89 -2.46 2.82
CA ILE A 9 4.23 -1.90 3.01
C ILE A 9 5.02 -2.81 3.92
N ARG A 10 6.33 -2.59 3.95
CA ARG A 10 7.21 -3.25 4.89
C ARG A 10 7.89 -2.18 5.74
N CYS A 11 7.76 -2.30 7.04
CA CYS A 11 8.41 -1.37 7.95
C CYS A 11 9.91 -1.62 7.95
N ARG A 12 10.70 -0.56 7.73
CA ARG A 12 12.15 -0.72 7.71
C ARG A 12 12.73 -0.84 9.09
N LYS A 13 11.97 -0.44 10.12
CA LYS A 13 12.45 -0.51 11.50
C LYS A 13 12.20 -1.85 12.14
N CYS A 14 11.00 -2.41 11.99
CA CYS A 14 10.68 -3.70 12.62
C CYS A 14 10.60 -4.85 11.64
N GLY A 15 10.60 -4.56 10.35
CA GLY A 15 10.57 -5.61 9.33
C GLY A 15 9.20 -6.18 9.05
N ASP A 16 8.16 -5.71 9.72
CA ASP A 16 6.81 -6.21 9.50
C ASP A 16 6.30 -5.84 8.12
N ILE A 17 5.58 -6.78 7.53
CA ILE A 17 4.82 -6.52 6.32
C ILE A 17 3.36 -6.44 6.72
N ILE A 18 2.73 -5.30 6.42
CA ILE A 18 1.34 -5.08 6.77
C ILE A 18 0.55 -4.75 5.52
N GLU A 19 -0.69 -5.18 5.49
CA GLU A 19 -1.55 -5.04 4.32
C GLU A 19 -2.92 -4.53 4.75
N SER A 20 -3.41 -3.50 4.05
CA SER A 20 -4.75 -2.98 4.26
C SER A 20 -5.68 -3.66 3.27
N GLU A 21 -6.69 -4.37 3.77
CA GLU A 21 -7.54 -5.21 2.93
C GLU A 21 -8.88 -4.57 2.61
N THR A 22 -9.34 -3.64 3.43
CA THR A 22 -10.60 -2.94 3.17
C THR A 22 -10.37 -1.44 3.30
N VAL A 23 -11.35 -0.66 2.85
CA VAL A 23 -11.19 0.79 2.77
C VAL A 23 -10.96 1.44 4.14
N HIS A 24 -11.45 0.83 5.21
CA HIS A 24 -11.28 1.36 6.57
C HIS A 24 -10.33 0.52 7.41
N ASP A 25 -9.48 -0.24 6.77
CA ASP A 25 -8.60 -1.17 7.46
C ASP A 25 -7.25 -0.50 7.73
N LEU A 26 -7.20 0.26 8.80
CA LEU A 26 -5.97 0.94 9.22
C LEU A 26 -5.14 -0.03 10.05
N LYS A 27 -3.96 -0.36 9.57
CA LYS A 27 -3.08 -1.30 10.26
C LYS A 27 -1.71 -0.69 10.48
N PHE A 28 -1.24 -0.80 11.72
CA PHE A 28 0.10 -0.36 12.09
C PHE A 28 1.06 -1.54 12.12
N CYS A 29 2.33 -1.26 11.88
CA CYS A 29 3.36 -2.28 12.06
C CYS A 29 3.59 -2.52 13.56
N SER A 30 4.35 -3.58 13.88
CA SER A 30 4.58 -3.96 15.27
C SER A 30 5.21 -2.86 16.10
N CYS A 31 6.09 -2.07 15.53
CA CYS A 31 6.73 -0.99 16.28
C CYS A 31 5.95 0.31 16.25
N GLY A 32 4.86 0.37 15.48
CA GLY A 32 4.02 1.55 15.42
C GLY A 32 4.57 2.71 14.62
N SER A 33 5.67 2.52 13.92
CA SER A 33 6.31 3.62 13.18
C SER A 33 5.55 4.01 11.92
N CYS A 34 4.83 3.08 11.33
CA CYS A 34 4.12 3.33 10.08
C CYS A 34 2.86 2.49 10.01
N ALA A 35 1.98 2.88 9.10
CA ALA A 35 0.69 2.22 8.95
C ALA A 35 0.21 2.32 7.51
N VAL A 36 -0.72 1.43 7.17
CA VAL A 36 -1.40 1.43 5.87
C VAL A 36 -2.90 1.57 6.10
N ASP A 37 -3.58 2.15 5.12
CA ASP A 37 -5.02 2.33 5.17
C ASP A 37 -5.52 2.47 3.74
N GLY A 38 -6.84 2.30 3.54
CA GLY A 38 -7.47 2.54 2.27
C GLY A 38 -7.82 1.28 1.48
N GLY A 39 -7.33 0.12 1.89
CA GLY A 39 -7.66 -1.14 1.24
C GLY A 39 -7.39 -1.10 -0.25
N HIS A 40 -8.40 -1.46 -1.03
CA HIS A 40 -8.30 -1.47 -2.49
C HIS A 40 -8.83 -0.20 -3.13
N ASP A 41 -9.19 0.80 -2.32
CA ASP A 41 -9.73 2.05 -2.85
C ASP A 41 -8.67 3.12 -3.01
N TYR A 42 -7.75 3.23 -2.05
CA TYR A 42 -6.67 4.21 -2.14
C TYR A 42 -5.50 3.77 -1.26
N LEU A 43 -4.33 4.34 -1.55
CA LEU A 43 -3.13 4.02 -0.79
C LEU A 43 -2.86 5.14 0.19
N ARG A 44 -3.14 4.90 1.46
CA ARG A 44 -2.88 5.86 2.51
C ARG A 44 -1.78 5.34 3.41
N ARG A 45 -0.86 6.24 3.76
CA ARG A 45 0.31 5.89 4.56
C ARG A 45 0.42 6.82 5.75
N CYS A 46 0.83 6.27 6.90
CA CYS A 46 1.12 7.05 8.08
C CYS A 46 2.56 6.79 8.48
N GLY A 47 3.25 7.82 8.94
CA GLY A 47 4.64 7.70 9.35
C GLY A 47 5.56 8.52 8.46
N ASN A 48 6.87 8.38 8.68
CA ASN A 48 7.86 9.08 7.90
C ASN A 48 8.18 8.31 6.63
N LEU A 49 8.36 9.02 5.53
CA LEU A 49 8.56 8.39 4.23
C LEU A 49 9.71 7.39 4.20
N GLY A 50 10.76 7.65 4.96
CA GLY A 50 11.92 6.76 4.98
C GLY A 50 11.74 5.52 5.81
N ASP A 51 10.63 5.37 6.52
CA ASP A 51 10.43 4.30 7.48
C ASP A 51 9.81 3.05 6.88
N TRP A 52 9.35 3.10 5.64
CA TRP A 52 8.75 1.91 5.02
C TRP A 52 9.18 1.75 3.58
N GLU A 53 9.01 0.52 3.12
CA GLU A 53 9.21 0.16 1.72
C GLU A 53 7.85 -0.14 1.12
N GLU A 54 7.54 0.47 -0.02
CA GLU A 54 6.24 0.29 -0.66
C GLU A 54 6.20 -1.06 -1.35
N LEU A 55 5.21 -1.87 -1.00
CA LEU A 55 5.03 -3.21 -1.58
C LEU A 55 3.72 -3.34 -2.35
N SER A 56 2.97 -2.26 -2.49
CA SER A 56 1.67 -2.31 -3.13
C SER A 56 1.77 -2.68 -4.60
N GLU A 57 0.72 -3.35 -5.09
CA GLU A 57 0.60 -3.70 -6.49
C GLU A 57 -0.64 -3.05 -7.04
N VAL A 58 -0.52 -2.43 -8.19
CA VAL A 58 -1.63 -1.75 -8.84
C VAL A 58 -1.75 -2.32 -10.25
N GLU A 59 -2.97 -2.67 -10.61
CA GLU A 59 -3.23 -3.17 -11.96
C GLU A 59 -3.09 -2.04 -12.95
N LYS A 60 -2.23 -2.23 -13.94
CA LYS A 60 -2.09 -1.25 -15.00
C LYS A 60 -3.02 -1.61 -16.13
N VAL A 61 -3.86 -0.67 -16.50
CA VAL A 61 -4.69 -0.84 -17.68
C VAL A 61 -3.83 -0.45 -18.86
N GLU A 62 -3.51 -1.43 -19.72
CA GLU A 62 -2.75 -1.16 -20.91
C GLU A 62 -3.69 -0.57 -21.93
N ASP A 63 -3.34 0.45 -22.44
CA ASP A 63 -4.18 0.99 -23.45
C ASP A 63 -3.81 0.62 -24.77
N ASN A 64 -3.85 0.26 -24.63
CA ASN A 64 -3.46 0.24 -25.42
C ASN A 64 -3.33 0.56 -26.19
N GLY A 65 -3.40 0.55 -26.08
CA GLY A 65 -3.16 0.86 -26.45
C GLY A 65 -3.11 1.17 -26.93
N ALA A 66 -3.25 1.22 -26.65
CA ALA A 66 -3.08 1.52 -26.87
C ALA A 66 -2.76 1.75 -27.57
N LEU A 67 -2.77 1.61 -27.58
CA LEU A 67 -2.38 1.83 -28.00
C LEU A 67 -2.13 2.02 -28.71
N THR A 68 -2.19 1.79 -28.80
CA THR A 68 -1.91 2.07 -29.16
C THR A 68 -1.76 2.37 -29.54
#